data_ab4a0c41be0a2039837f32c49ccf737b
#
_entry.id   ab4a0c41be0a2039837f32c49ccf737b
#
_cell.length_a   1.000
_cell.length_b   1.000
_cell.length_c   1.000
_cell.angle_alpha   90.00
_cell.angle_beta   90.00
_cell.angle_gamma   90.00
#
_symmetry.space_group_name_H-M   'P 1'
#
loop_
_entity.id
_entity.type
_entity.pdbx_description
1 polymer ?
#
loop_
_entity_poly.entity_id
_entity_poly.type
_entity_poly.pdbx_seq_one_letter_code
_entity_poly.pdbx_strand_id
1 'polypeptide(L)'
;MIINKIEPQGFCGGVKNAIDIAKKAINDENNIKPIYLLGSLIHNEHVMKSLEDLGLILIDDKNKTRLELLDKIDSGSVIFSAHGVSDKVYLKAKEKNLNIIDATCPFVKIVHNNIKKYLNLGYDIIYIGTKGHPECEGVLGISDQIKLITNKQDAINYKNNNDNIYLST
;
A
#
# COMPACT_ATOMS: atom_id res chain seq x y z
N MET A 1 -1.05 41.08 -13.83
CA MET A 1 -1.28 39.96 -12.92
C MET A 1 0.08 39.40 -12.53
N ILE A 2 0.38 39.26 -11.23
CA ILE A 2 1.63 38.65 -10.74
C ILE A 2 1.28 37.25 -10.26
N ILE A 3 1.97 36.23 -10.78
CA ILE A 3 1.83 34.83 -10.37
C ILE A 3 3.07 34.44 -9.58
N ASN A 4 2.89 34.15 -8.31
CA ASN A 4 3.98 33.62 -7.45
C ASN A 4 3.88 32.10 -7.39
N LYS A 5 4.92 31.43 -7.87
CA LYS A 5 5.06 29.99 -7.80
C LYS A 5 5.69 29.61 -6.46
N ILE A 6 4.99 28.82 -5.65
CA ILE A 6 5.48 28.37 -4.35
C ILE A 6 6.16 27.00 -4.51
N GLU A 7 7.31 26.85 -3.87
CA GLU A 7 8.07 25.58 -3.82
C GLU A 7 8.12 25.08 -2.35
N PRO A 8 8.07 23.74 -2.12
CA PRO A 8 7.92 22.67 -3.12
C PRO A 8 6.48 22.53 -3.60
N GLN A 9 6.30 22.07 -4.84
CA GLN A 9 4.99 21.81 -5.44
C GLN A 9 4.95 20.45 -6.14
N GLY A 10 3.72 19.98 -6.45
CA GLY A 10 3.48 18.69 -7.09
C GLY A 10 3.40 17.54 -6.09
N PHE A 11 3.79 16.36 -6.51
CA PHE A 11 3.73 15.15 -5.69
C PHE A 11 4.80 15.12 -4.60
N CYS A 12 4.46 14.54 -3.44
CA CYS A 12 5.44 14.23 -2.40
C CYS A 12 6.50 13.23 -2.88
N GLY A 13 7.61 13.11 -2.14
CA GLY A 13 8.71 12.21 -2.50
C GLY A 13 8.29 10.74 -2.62
N GLY A 14 7.36 10.27 -1.78
CA GLY A 14 6.84 8.90 -1.83
C GLY A 14 6.08 8.61 -3.12
N VAL A 15 5.21 9.54 -3.56
CA VAL A 15 4.47 9.43 -4.81
C VAL A 15 5.40 9.50 -6.02
N LYS A 16 6.36 10.43 -6.04
CA LYS A 16 7.36 10.51 -7.12
C LYS A 16 8.14 9.22 -7.25
N ASN A 17 8.63 8.69 -6.13
CA ASN A 17 9.37 7.42 -6.10
C ASN A 17 8.54 6.25 -6.65
N ALA A 18 7.28 6.14 -6.28
CA ALA A 18 6.40 5.07 -6.78
C ALA A 18 6.18 5.16 -8.29
N ILE A 19 5.97 6.37 -8.82
CA ILE A 19 5.83 6.61 -10.27
C ILE A 19 7.13 6.24 -11.00
N ASP A 20 8.28 6.64 -10.48
CA ASP A 20 9.59 6.34 -11.06
C ASP A 20 9.88 4.84 -11.08
N ILE A 21 9.55 4.13 -10.00
CA ILE A 21 9.65 2.66 -9.92
C ILE A 21 8.78 2.01 -10.99
N ALA A 22 7.50 2.43 -11.10
CA ALA A 22 6.58 1.87 -12.10
C ALA A 22 7.08 2.11 -13.54
N LYS A 23 7.53 3.32 -13.86
CA LYS A 23 8.10 3.65 -15.17
C LYS A 23 9.36 2.85 -15.48
N LYS A 24 10.27 2.73 -14.51
CA LYS A 24 11.48 1.90 -14.66
C LYS A 24 11.11 0.43 -14.89
N ALA A 25 10.14 -0.09 -14.13
CA ALA A 25 9.70 -1.46 -14.29
C ALA A 25 9.16 -1.76 -15.70
N ILE A 26 8.39 -0.84 -16.28
CA ILE A 26 7.83 -0.98 -17.62
C ILE A 26 8.94 -1.03 -18.68
N ASN A 27 9.97 -0.18 -18.52
CA ASN A 27 11.06 -0.03 -19.49
C ASN A 27 12.22 -1.03 -19.31
N ASP A 28 12.27 -1.73 -18.21
CA ASP A 28 13.32 -2.71 -17.92
C ASP A 28 13.02 -4.03 -18.63
N GLU A 29 13.88 -4.40 -19.59
CA GLU A 29 13.77 -5.63 -20.35
C GLU A 29 14.00 -6.90 -19.51
N ASN A 30 14.62 -6.77 -18.33
CA ASN A 30 14.83 -7.89 -17.42
C ASN A 30 13.56 -8.24 -16.63
N ASN A 31 12.56 -7.37 -16.59
CA ASN A 31 11.31 -7.68 -15.93
C ASN A 31 10.46 -8.64 -16.77
N ILE A 32 9.89 -9.63 -16.09
CA ILE A 32 9.03 -10.64 -16.72
C ILE A 32 7.70 -9.97 -17.09
N LYS A 33 7.40 -9.98 -18.39
CA LYS A 33 6.11 -9.46 -18.90
C LYS A 33 5.02 -10.54 -18.78
N PRO A 34 3.74 -10.18 -18.61
CA PRO A 34 3.19 -8.82 -18.45
C PRO A 34 3.55 -8.19 -17.10
N ILE A 35 3.46 -6.85 -17.01
CA ILE A 35 3.64 -6.12 -15.75
C ILE A 35 2.28 -5.65 -15.23
N TYR A 36 1.93 -6.13 -14.07
CA TYR A 36 0.68 -5.82 -13.38
C TYR A 36 0.90 -4.82 -12.26
N LEU A 37 -0.06 -3.96 -12.05
CA LEU A 37 -0.16 -3.11 -10.87
C LEU A 37 -1.30 -3.60 -9.99
N LEU A 38 -1.00 -3.96 -8.75
CA LEU A 38 -1.96 -4.50 -7.80
C LEU A 38 -2.65 -3.36 -7.01
N GLY A 39 -3.84 -2.98 -7.46
CA GLY A 39 -4.55 -1.79 -7.01
C GLY A 39 -3.94 -0.50 -7.57
N SER A 40 -4.62 0.63 -7.42
CA SER A 40 -4.12 1.91 -7.90
C SER A 40 -2.77 2.28 -7.25
N LEU A 41 -1.81 2.73 -8.06
CA LEU A 41 -0.47 3.13 -7.58
C LEU A 41 -0.54 4.29 -6.59
N ILE A 42 -1.36 5.26 -6.97
CA ILE A 42 -1.64 6.51 -6.25
C ILE A 42 -3.06 6.96 -6.61
N HIS A 43 -3.63 7.87 -5.80
CA HIS A 43 -4.94 8.45 -6.07
C HIS A 43 -4.87 9.59 -7.12
N ASN A 44 -4.50 9.25 -8.38
CA ASN A 44 -4.46 10.21 -9.49
C ASN A 44 -4.72 9.50 -10.82
N GLU A 45 -5.90 9.70 -11.39
CA GLU A 45 -6.35 9.04 -12.62
C GLU A 45 -5.48 9.37 -13.85
N HIS A 46 -4.98 10.61 -13.97
CA HIS A 46 -4.13 11.00 -15.10
C HIS A 46 -2.79 10.24 -15.08
N VAL A 47 -2.20 10.11 -13.89
CA VAL A 47 -0.95 9.32 -13.74
C VAL A 47 -1.23 7.85 -14.02
N MET A 48 -2.32 7.31 -13.48
CA MET A 48 -2.70 5.91 -13.73
C MET A 48 -2.86 5.64 -15.22
N LYS A 49 -3.63 6.46 -15.93
CA LYS A 49 -3.81 6.32 -17.36
C LYS A 49 -2.48 6.41 -18.13
N SER A 50 -1.60 7.34 -17.76
CA SER A 50 -0.28 7.45 -18.41
C SER A 50 0.59 6.20 -18.24
N LEU A 51 0.47 5.47 -17.13
CA LEU A 51 1.19 4.22 -16.90
C LEU A 51 0.55 3.06 -17.68
N GLU A 52 -0.77 3.02 -17.79
CA GLU A 52 -1.50 2.04 -18.63
C GLU A 52 -1.17 2.23 -20.12
N ASP A 53 -1.10 3.47 -20.59
CA ASP A 53 -0.69 3.81 -21.97
C ASP A 53 0.76 3.35 -22.27
N LEU A 54 1.60 3.21 -21.25
CA LEU A 54 2.95 2.64 -21.34
C LEU A 54 2.99 1.11 -21.26
N GLY A 55 1.84 0.44 -21.12
CA GLY A 55 1.74 -1.02 -21.11
C GLY A 55 1.62 -1.66 -19.72
N LEU A 56 1.37 -0.87 -18.66
CA LEU A 56 1.04 -1.40 -17.35
C LEU A 56 -0.39 -1.94 -17.33
N ILE A 57 -0.61 -3.10 -16.72
CA ILE A 57 -1.93 -3.70 -16.58
C ILE A 57 -2.44 -3.46 -15.17
N LEU A 58 -3.44 -2.62 -15.01
CA LEU A 58 -4.07 -2.38 -13.71
C LEU A 58 -4.99 -3.55 -13.33
N ILE A 59 -4.76 -4.12 -12.15
CA ILE A 59 -5.63 -5.09 -11.50
C ILE A 59 -6.24 -4.43 -10.28
N ASP A 60 -7.43 -3.89 -10.41
CA ASP A 60 -8.16 -3.20 -9.33
C ASP A 60 -9.63 -3.61 -9.32
N ASP A 61 -10.19 -3.68 -8.11
CA ASP A 61 -11.61 -3.93 -7.87
C ASP A 61 -11.91 -3.46 -6.44
N LYS A 62 -12.75 -2.47 -6.29
CA LYS A 62 -13.09 -1.84 -4.99
C LYS A 62 -13.72 -2.82 -3.99
N ASN A 63 -14.26 -3.95 -4.48
CA ASN A 63 -14.92 -4.96 -3.65
C ASN A 63 -13.99 -6.13 -3.28
N LYS A 64 -12.72 -6.08 -3.69
CA LYS A 64 -11.75 -7.17 -3.47
C LYS A 64 -10.51 -6.65 -2.74
N THR A 65 -9.99 -7.48 -1.87
CA THR A 65 -8.70 -7.27 -1.22
C THR A 65 -7.55 -7.50 -2.23
N ARG A 66 -6.36 -6.94 -1.94
CA ARG A 66 -5.15 -7.21 -2.74
C ARG A 66 -4.83 -8.68 -2.79
N LEU A 67 -5.14 -9.42 -1.73
CA LEU A 67 -4.94 -10.87 -1.69
C LEU A 67 -5.81 -11.61 -2.70
N GLU A 68 -7.08 -11.20 -2.86
CA GLU A 68 -8.01 -11.75 -3.85
C GLU A 68 -7.67 -11.29 -5.28
N LEU A 69 -7.18 -10.06 -5.43
CA LEU A 69 -6.76 -9.54 -6.73
C LEU A 69 -5.58 -10.31 -7.33
N LEU A 70 -4.67 -10.82 -6.49
CA LEU A 70 -3.56 -11.67 -6.94
C LEU A 70 -4.01 -12.96 -7.62
N ASP A 71 -5.22 -13.45 -7.38
CA ASP A 71 -5.74 -14.64 -8.04
C ASP A 71 -5.92 -14.43 -9.56
N LYS A 72 -6.02 -13.17 -10.00
CA LYS A 72 -6.14 -12.82 -11.42
C LYS A 72 -4.79 -12.79 -12.17
N ILE A 73 -3.67 -12.99 -11.46
CA ILE A 73 -2.32 -12.92 -12.03
C ILE A 73 -1.69 -14.30 -11.95
N ASP A 74 -1.40 -14.90 -13.10
CA ASP A 74 -0.81 -16.25 -13.16
C ASP A 74 0.70 -16.25 -13.37
N SER A 75 1.23 -15.24 -14.04
CA SER A 75 2.67 -15.11 -14.31
C SER A 75 3.04 -13.65 -14.58
N GLY A 76 4.33 -13.33 -14.63
CA GLY A 76 4.81 -11.98 -14.93
C GLY A 76 5.34 -11.23 -13.72
N SER A 77 5.38 -9.91 -13.82
CA SER A 77 5.80 -9.02 -12.73
C SER A 77 4.58 -8.35 -12.09
N VAL A 78 4.62 -8.17 -10.78
CA VAL A 78 3.59 -7.45 -10.03
C VAL A 78 4.20 -6.28 -9.27
N ILE A 79 3.66 -5.08 -9.48
CA ILE A 79 4.02 -3.86 -8.74
C ILE A 79 3.07 -3.74 -7.56
N PHE A 80 3.62 -3.65 -6.35
CA PHE A 80 2.87 -3.24 -5.16
C PHE A 80 2.85 -1.72 -5.06
N SER A 81 1.66 -1.16 -4.85
CA SER A 81 1.41 0.29 -4.88
C SER A 81 2.12 1.05 -3.75
N ALA A 82 2.12 2.37 -3.84
CA ALA A 82 2.66 3.25 -2.80
C ALA A 82 2.03 3.03 -1.41
N HIS A 83 0.80 2.53 -1.37
CA HIS A 83 0.05 2.28 -0.14
C HIS A 83 0.55 1.07 0.67
N GLY A 84 1.42 0.25 0.09
CA GLY A 84 1.88 -0.99 0.69
C GLY A 84 0.86 -2.12 0.64
N VAL A 85 1.31 -3.29 1.01
CA VAL A 85 0.50 -4.51 1.09
C VAL A 85 0.87 -5.31 2.35
N SER A 86 0.00 -6.22 2.77
CA SER A 86 0.27 -7.11 3.89
C SER A 86 1.31 -8.18 3.55
N ASP A 87 1.92 -8.79 4.57
CA ASP A 87 2.86 -9.91 4.39
C ASP A 87 2.21 -11.10 3.69
N LYS A 88 0.90 -11.33 3.90
CA LYS A 88 0.14 -12.40 3.22
C LYS A 88 0.13 -12.21 1.70
N VAL A 89 0.04 -10.96 1.22
CA VAL A 89 0.10 -10.63 -0.20
C VAL A 89 1.50 -10.91 -0.76
N TYR A 90 2.56 -10.55 -0.02
CA TYR A 90 3.94 -10.88 -0.40
C TYR A 90 4.17 -12.39 -0.52
N LEU A 91 3.72 -13.15 0.46
CA LEU A 91 3.87 -14.62 0.47
C LEU A 91 3.13 -15.24 -0.72
N LYS A 92 1.88 -14.86 -0.94
CA LYS A 92 1.08 -15.37 -2.07
C LYS A 92 1.71 -15.03 -3.42
N ALA A 93 2.26 -13.82 -3.59
CA ALA A 93 2.94 -13.45 -4.83
C ALA A 93 4.21 -14.31 -5.05
N LYS A 94 4.97 -14.62 -3.99
CA LYS A 94 6.11 -15.53 -4.06
C LYS A 94 5.70 -16.97 -4.38
N GLU A 95 4.64 -17.48 -3.75
CA GLU A 95 4.09 -18.82 -4.03
C GLU A 95 3.68 -18.98 -5.49
N LYS A 96 3.16 -17.89 -6.09
CA LYS A 96 2.83 -17.81 -7.52
C LYS A 96 4.06 -17.58 -8.43
N ASN A 97 5.26 -17.50 -7.88
CA ASN A 97 6.50 -17.21 -8.61
C ASN A 97 6.46 -15.90 -9.41
N LEU A 98 5.72 -14.89 -8.93
CA LEU A 98 5.68 -13.58 -9.56
C LEU A 98 6.96 -12.80 -9.27
N ASN A 99 7.46 -12.06 -10.25
CA ASN A 99 8.52 -11.09 -10.03
C ASN A 99 7.94 -9.84 -9.31
N ILE A 100 8.32 -9.66 -8.04
CA ILE A 100 7.75 -8.61 -7.18
C ILE A 100 8.55 -7.32 -7.31
N ILE A 101 7.86 -6.22 -7.61
CA ILE A 101 8.40 -4.86 -7.68
C ILE A 101 7.70 -4.02 -6.62
N ASP A 102 8.42 -3.68 -5.55
CA ASP A 102 7.83 -2.99 -4.40
C ASP A 102 7.97 -1.47 -4.52
N ALA A 103 6.87 -0.79 -4.86
CA ALA A 103 6.78 0.66 -4.92
C ALA A 103 6.21 1.30 -3.64
N THR A 104 6.14 0.56 -2.54
CA THR A 104 5.62 1.05 -1.25
C THR A 104 6.39 2.29 -0.79
N CYS A 105 5.65 3.32 -0.41
CA CYS A 105 6.21 4.55 0.16
C CYS A 105 7.07 4.22 1.39
N PRO A 106 8.29 4.80 1.52
CA PRO A 106 9.15 4.56 2.68
C PRO A 106 8.48 4.89 4.02
N PHE A 107 7.62 5.89 4.08
CA PHE A 107 6.87 6.23 5.30
C PHE A 107 5.86 5.14 5.67
N VAL A 108 5.18 4.54 4.70
CA VAL A 108 4.28 3.39 4.93
C VAL A 108 5.08 2.20 5.46
N LYS A 109 6.28 1.93 4.91
CA LYS A 109 7.17 0.88 5.43
C LYS A 109 7.57 1.13 6.89
N ILE A 110 7.84 2.39 7.27
CA ILE A 110 8.14 2.76 8.66
C ILE A 110 6.94 2.44 9.56
N VAL A 111 5.72 2.80 9.16
CA VAL A 111 4.49 2.47 9.91
C VAL A 111 4.36 0.97 10.12
N HIS A 112 4.47 0.18 9.04
CA HIS A 112 4.39 -1.29 9.13
C HIS A 112 5.44 -1.89 10.06
N ASN A 113 6.69 -1.42 9.96
CA ASN A 113 7.80 -1.91 10.78
C ASN A 113 7.61 -1.55 12.27
N ASN A 114 7.13 -0.34 12.56
CA ASN A 114 6.83 0.07 13.91
C ASN A 114 5.70 -0.76 14.51
N ILE A 115 4.62 -0.99 13.77
CA ILE A 115 3.51 -1.84 14.21
C ILE A 115 4.02 -3.25 14.55
N LYS A 116 4.78 -3.87 13.65
CA LYS A 116 5.39 -5.19 13.90
C LYS A 116 6.28 -5.20 15.14
N LYS A 117 7.11 -4.16 15.32
CA LYS A 117 7.97 -4.00 16.50
C LYS A 117 7.16 -3.96 17.79
N TYR A 118 6.12 -3.13 17.85
CA TYR A 118 5.34 -2.98 19.07
C TYR A 118 4.43 -4.18 19.36
N LEU A 119 3.91 -4.86 18.33
CA LEU A 119 3.25 -6.16 18.49
C LEU A 119 4.19 -7.19 19.16
N ASN A 120 5.44 -7.29 18.69
CA ASN A 120 6.43 -8.20 19.25
C ASN A 120 6.83 -7.85 20.70
N LEU A 121 6.65 -6.59 21.11
CA LEU A 121 6.86 -6.13 22.48
C LEU A 121 5.62 -6.30 23.36
N GLY A 122 4.53 -6.88 22.84
CA GLY A 122 3.30 -7.14 23.59
C GLY A 122 2.39 -5.93 23.77
N TYR A 123 2.54 -4.89 22.92
CA TYR A 123 1.65 -3.73 22.95
C TYR A 123 0.33 -4.02 22.24
N ASP A 124 -0.74 -3.43 22.74
CA ASP A 124 -1.98 -3.33 21.98
C ASP A 124 -1.82 -2.28 20.87
N ILE A 125 -2.19 -2.64 19.67
CA ILE A 125 -2.07 -1.74 18.52
C ILE A 125 -3.43 -1.15 18.18
N ILE A 126 -3.50 0.17 18.19
CA ILE A 126 -4.64 0.94 17.69
C ILE A 126 -4.21 1.64 16.40
N TYR A 127 -4.91 1.35 15.31
CA TYR A 127 -4.73 2.05 14.05
C TYR A 127 -5.95 2.93 13.76
N ILE A 128 -5.72 4.24 13.56
CA ILE A 128 -6.77 5.18 13.17
C ILE A 128 -6.72 5.32 11.65
N GLY A 129 -7.79 4.94 10.97
CA GLY A 129 -7.82 4.96 9.50
C GLY A 129 -9.21 4.78 8.92
N THR A 130 -9.29 4.85 7.61
CA THR A 130 -10.54 4.66 6.87
C THR A 130 -10.70 3.20 6.47
N LYS A 131 -11.80 2.57 6.88
CA LYS A 131 -12.12 1.18 6.47
C LYS A 131 -12.18 1.08 4.95
N GLY A 132 -11.48 0.10 4.39
CA GLY A 132 -11.39 -0.13 2.95
C GLY A 132 -10.31 0.71 2.23
N HIS A 133 -9.64 1.62 2.94
CA HIS A 133 -8.48 2.30 2.35
C HIS A 133 -7.31 1.32 2.19
N PRO A 134 -6.55 1.38 1.08
CA PRO A 134 -5.42 0.48 0.82
C PRO A 134 -4.39 0.39 1.93
N GLU A 135 -3.98 1.52 2.52
CA GLU A 135 -3.03 1.52 3.64
C GLU A 135 -3.60 0.83 4.88
N CYS A 136 -4.89 1.05 5.15
CA CYS A 136 -5.59 0.38 6.24
C CYS A 136 -5.63 -1.15 6.02
N GLU A 137 -5.91 -1.61 4.80
CA GLU A 137 -5.85 -3.02 4.43
C GLU A 137 -4.45 -3.60 4.69
N GLY A 138 -3.40 -2.89 4.26
CA GLY A 138 -2.01 -3.29 4.46
C GLY A 138 -1.67 -3.47 5.94
N VAL A 139 -2.05 -2.49 6.77
CA VAL A 139 -1.82 -2.52 8.23
C VAL A 139 -2.60 -3.62 8.92
N LEU A 140 -3.91 -3.74 8.65
CA LEU A 140 -4.76 -4.77 9.27
C LEU A 140 -4.34 -6.18 8.88
N GLY A 141 -3.73 -6.34 7.70
CA GLY A 141 -3.18 -7.61 7.27
C GLY A 141 -1.89 -8.04 7.99
N ILE A 142 -1.29 -7.19 8.84
CA ILE A 142 -0.11 -7.55 9.65
C ILE A 142 -0.52 -8.49 10.80
N SER A 143 -1.63 -8.19 11.49
CA SER A 143 -2.12 -9.00 12.61
C SER A 143 -3.61 -8.77 12.88
N ASP A 144 -4.32 -9.83 13.21
CA ASP A 144 -5.73 -9.75 13.64
C ASP A 144 -5.90 -9.08 15.03
N GLN A 145 -4.80 -8.83 15.75
CA GLN A 145 -4.80 -8.12 17.03
C GLN A 145 -4.91 -6.60 16.88
N ILE A 146 -4.69 -6.06 15.68
CA ILE A 146 -4.76 -4.61 15.42
C ILE A 146 -6.20 -4.15 15.48
N LYS A 147 -6.46 -3.14 16.31
CA LYS A 147 -7.78 -2.52 16.45
C LYS A 147 -7.89 -1.30 15.55
N LEU A 148 -8.83 -1.35 14.60
CA LEU A 148 -9.14 -0.22 13.73
C LEU A 148 -10.13 0.72 14.44
N ILE A 149 -9.80 2.00 14.48
CA ILE A 149 -10.66 3.10 14.89
C ILE A 149 -10.96 3.95 13.66
N THR A 150 -12.22 4.05 13.27
CA THR A 150 -12.64 4.79 12.07
C THR A 150 -13.34 6.10 12.38
N ASN A 151 -13.83 6.24 13.63
CA ASN A 151 -14.61 7.39 14.06
C ASN A 151 -14.55 7.57 15.58
N LYS A 152 -15.13 8.68 16.06
CA LYS A 152 -15.16 9.00 17.49
C LYS A 152 -15.88 7.94 18.35
N GLN A 153 -16.93 7.32 17.80
CA GLN A 153 -17.71 6.32 18.55
C GLN A 153 -16.90 5.06 18.76
N ASP A 154 -16.11 4.62 17.77
CA ASP A 154 -15.18 3.50 17.91
C ASP A 154 -14.18 3.76 19.05
N ALA A 155 -13.64 5.00 19.10
CA ALA A 155 -12.71 5.39 20.15
C ALA A 155 -13.34 5.39 21.56
N ILE A 156 -14.58 5.86 21.68
CA ILE A 156 -15.32 5.86 22.95
C ILE A 156 -15.62 4.42 23.41
N ASN A 157 -15.96 3.55 22.48
CA ASN A 157 -16.31 2.16 22.76
C ASN A 157 -15.08 1.25 22.97
N TYR A 158 -13.89 1.74 22.65
CA TYR A 158 -12.67 0.96 22.83
C TYR A 158 -12.41 0.73 24.32
N LYS A 159 -12.30 -0.54 24.70
CA LYS A 159 -11.91 -0.95 26.04
C LYS A 159 -10.46 -1.38 26.01
N ASN A 160 -9.65 -0.67 26.75
CA ASN A 160 -8.25 -1.02 26.94
C ASN A 160 -8.12 -2.22 27.88
N ASN A 161 -7.37 -3.23 27.46
CA ASN A 161 -7.04 -4.40 28.28
C ASN A 161 -5.55 -4.49 28.63
N ASN A 162 -4.74 -3.53 28.13
CA ASN A 162 -3.29 -3.52 28.29
C ASN A 162 -2.82 -2.09 28.58
N ASP A 163 -1.91 -1.93 29.55
CA ASP A 163 -1.35 -0.62 29.90
C ASP A 163 -0.43 -0.07 28.79
N ASN A 164 0.09 -0.97 27.93
CA ASN A 164 0.97 -0.62 26.82
C ASN A 164 0.18 -0.54 25.51
N ILE A 165 -0.01 0.67 24.99
CA ILE A 165 -0.71 0.92 23.73
C ILE A 165 0.24 1.61 22.77
N TYR A 166 0.26 1.16 21.50
CA TYR A 166 0.87 1.87 20.38
C TYR A 166 -0.22 2.37 19.44
N LEU A 167 -0.31 3.69 19.29
CA LEU A 167 -1.24 4.37 18.40
C LEU A 167 -0.53 4.74 17.10
N SER A 168 -1.16 4.42 15.96
CA SER A 168 -0.69 4.79 14.62
C SER A 168 -1.85 5.25 13.74
N THR A 169 -1.53 6.01 12.71
CA THR A 169 -2.48 6.53 11.72
C THR A 169 -1.82 6.58 10.35
#